data_0bd632bfae08295cc8a85e7bdc235cec
#
_entry.id   0bd632bfae08295cc8a85e7bdc235cec
#
_cell.length_a   1.000
_cell.length_b   1.000
_cell.length_c   1.000
_cell.angle_alpha   90.00
_cell.angle_beta   90.00
_cell.angle_gamma   90.00
#
_symmetry.space_group_name_H-M   'P 1'
#
loop_
_entity.id
_entity.type
_entity.pdbx_description
1 polymer ?
#
loop_
_entity_poly.entity_id
_entity_poly.type
_entity_poly.pdbx_seq_one_letter_code
_entity_poly.pdbx_strand_id
1 'polypeptide(L)'
;MKPYLVEKTTRMVNSHRTLVASDHLGPESGGSIVKTLLLLGLSFALSVGVGVADASAACEPVGAIRFICDVISPEDLAVVPDTNWLIASGDQEGGRIQLVNVDDKSATVLFPTSTRTERHDTTAYPTCPGPIDPGEGDEFRAHGLYLEPGSGGVHTLYVVHHGFRESIEVFELDARADTPALTWIGCAVAPEPVGFNSVVALPGEGLVATSPRTGDVWEWHAGSGWTQVPGSDDTAPNGLEISSDGRWLYVAGFAEAKVTRLSRGQTPVQKEVVRLDFRPDNLRMSVDGSVIFAAGPGNIQTPRDTSVETSNVAAIDPETLQVRPIFQHPFIEGFAASTTAIQVGDEIWLGTFRGARIAYFPIE
;
A
#
# COMPACT_ATOMS: atom_id res chain seq x y z
N MET A 1 -14.58 -48.69 -7.26
CA MET A 1 -15.12 -48.11 -6.03
C MET A 1 -15.74 -46.79 -6.35
N LYS A 2 -16.92 -46.49 -5.82
CA LYS A 2 -17.90 -45.54 -6.33
C LYS A 2 -17.43 -44.06 -6.29
N PRO A 3 -17.86 -43.21 -7.27
CA PRO A 3 -17.67 -41.77 -7.22
C PRO A 3 -18.80 -41.09 -6.47
N TYR A 4 -18.47 -40.07 -5.68
CA TYR A 4 -19.43 -39.17 -5.04
C TYR A 4 -19.82 -38.04 -6.01
N LEU A 5 -21.13 -37.96 -6.29
CA LEU A 5 -21.77 -36.83 -6.94
C LEU A 5 -21.94 -35.71 -5.92
N VAL A 6 -21.59 -34.47 -6.30
CA VAL A 6 -21.96 -33.23 -5.60
C VAL A 6 -23.00 -32.51 -6.42
N GLU A 7 -24.22 -32.40 -5.86
CA GLU A 7 -25.36 -31.66 -6.42
C GLU A 7 -25.09 -30.15 -6.38
N LYS A 8 -25.33 -29.51 -7.52
CA LYS A 8 -25.41 -28.05 -7.66
C LYS A 8 -26.83 -27.61 -7.32
N THR A 9 -26.98 -26.82 -6.25
CA THR A 9 -28.25 -26.14 -5.92
C THR A 9 -28.22 -24.73 -6.53
N THR A 10 -29.00 -24.54 -7.58
CA THR A 10 -29.27 -23.24 -8.21
C THR A 10 -30.35 -22.51 -7.42
N ARG A 11 -30.07 -21.35 -6.83
CA ARG A 11 -31.04 -20.43 -6.27
C ARG A 11 -31.42 -19.38 -7.33
N MET A 12 -32.66 -19.42 -7.76
CA MET A 12 -33.31 -18.35 -8.53
C MET A 12 -33.65 -17.18 -7.61
N VAL A 13 -33.28 -15.97 -8.04
CA VAL A 13 -33.71 -14.72 -7.43
C VAL A 13 -34.84 -14.15 -8.28
N ASN A 14 -36.05 -14.08 -7.68
CA ASN A 14 -37.24 -13.44 -8.27
C ASN A 14 -37.12 -11.91 -8.17
N SER A 15 -37.18 -11.24 -9.32
CA SER A 15 -37.39 -9.79 -9.40
C SER A 15 -38.86 -9.45 -9.41
N HIS A 16 -39.37 -8.73 -8.42
CA HIS A 16 -40.69 -8.09 -8.46
C HIS A 16 -40.57 -6.72 -9.17
N ARG A 17 -41.21 -6.63 -10.34
CA ARG A 17 -41.54 -5.36 -10.98
C ARG A 17 -42.88 -4.86 -10.40
N THR A 18 -42.87 -3.64 -9.86
CA THR A 18 -44.10 -2.90 -9.52
C THR A 18 -44.48 -2.01 -10.70
N LEU A 19 -45.68 -2.26 -11.25
CA LEU A 19 -46.32 -1.43 -12.26
C LEU A 19 -47.02 -0.25 -11.56
N VAL A 20 -46.74 0.96 -12.04
CA VAL A 20 -47.51 2.17 -11.70
C VAL A 20 -48.54 2.41 -12.81
N ALA A 21 -49.80 2.39 -12.45
CA ALA A 21 -50.88 2.78 -13.32
C ALA A 21 -51.15 4.28 -13.20
N SER A 22 -51.28 4.95 -14.33
CA SER A 22 -51.77 6.32 -14.48
C SER A 22 -53.25 6.31 -14.76
N ASP A 23 -54.01 7.09 -14.01
CA ASP A 23 -55.38 7.48 -14.42
C ASP A 23 -55.54 9.00 -14.38
N HIS A 24 -55.91 9.53 -15.53
CA HIS A 24 -56.42 10.89 -15.75
C HIS A 24 -57.89 10.98 -15.33
N LEU A 25 -58.28 12.07 -14.70
CA LEU A 25 -59.57 12.75 -14.96
C LEU A 25 -59.53 14.19 -14.44
N GLY A 26 -59.99 15.09 -15.24
CA GLY A 26 -60.00 16.55 -15.13
C GLY A 26 -61.21 17.13 -14.36
N PRO A 27 -61.60 18.42 -14.54
CA PRO A 27 -61.82 19.32 -13.42
C PRO A 27 -63.27 19.66 -13.19
N GLU A 28 -63.61 20.08 -11.98
CA GLU A 28 -64.81 20.90 -11.75
C GLU A 28 -64.59 21.98 -10.67
N SER A 29 -65.24 23.10 -10.94
CA SER A 29 -65.23 24.41 -10.33
C SER A 29 -66.13 24.52 -9.06
N GLY A 30 -65.77 25.45 -8.15
CA GLY A 30 -66.78 25.98 -7.22
C GLY A 30 -66.25 26.63 -5.95
N GLY A 31 -66.11 27.93 -5.95
CA GLY A 31 -66.71 28.88 -4.97
C GLY A 31 -66.17 28.94 -3.52
N SER A 32 -65.43 30.00 -3.27
CA SER A 32 -65.53 30.98 -2.13
C SER A 32 -65.79 30.49 -0.68
N ILE A 33 -64.90 30.86 0.21
CA ILE A 33 -65.13 31.85 1.33
C ILE A 33 -63.84 31.97 2.16
N VAL A 34 -63.37 33.18 2.31
CA VAL A 34 -62.26 33.67 3.17
C VAL A 34 -62.60 33.43 4.64
N LYS A 35 -61.71 32.82 5.39
CA LYS A 35 -61.50 33.07 6.83
C LYS A 35 -60.02 33.02 7.17
N THR A 36 -59.50 34.22 7.39
CA THR A 36 -58.19 34.47 7.92
C THR A 36 -58.10 33.98 9.37
N LEU A 37 -57.26 32.96 9.61
CA LEU A 37 -56.80 32.66 10.97
C LEU A 37 -55.27 32.86 10.98
N LEU A 38 -54.86 33.90 11.70
CA LEU A 38 -53.46 34.07 12.10
C LEU A 38 -53.11 32.97 13.11
N LEU A 39 -52.24 32.05 12.69
CA LEU A 39 -51.51 31.14 13.60
C LEU A 39 -50.05 31.57 13.60
N LEU A 40 -49.61 32.16 14.70
CA LEU A 40 -48.20 32.35 15.01
C LEU A 40 -47.56 30.97 15.19
N GLY A 41 -46.92 30.46 14.15
CA GLY A 41 -46.10 29.29 14.22
C GLY A 41 -44.68 29.68 14.68
N LEU A 42 -44.33 29.35 15.94
CA LEU A 42 -42.97 29.38 16.46
C LEU A 42 -42.16 28.29 15.75
N SER A 43 -41.43 28.70 14.73
CA SER A 43 -40.48 27.78 14.06
C SER A 43 -39.28 27.61 14.96
N PHE A 44 -39.21 26.51 15.69
CA PHE A 44 -38.00 26.01 16.34
C PHE A 44 -37.07 25.46 15.26
N ALA A 45 -36.15 26.23 14.79
CA ALA A 45 -35.06 25.76 13.94
C ALA A 45 -34.14 24.87 14.78
N LEU A 46 -34.29 23.55 14.68
CA LEU A 46 -33.32 22.61 15.16
C LEU A 46 -32.11 22.69 14.21
N SER A 47 -31.12 23.48 14.55
CA SER A 47 -29.79 23.44 13.93
C SER A 47 -29.12 22.14 14.37
N VAL A 48 -29.24 21.10 13.52
CA VAL A 48 -28.35 19.94 13.59
C VAL A 48 -26.97 20.45 13.19
N GLY A 49 -26.17 20.79 14.18
CA GLY A 49 -24.74 21.00 13.98
C GLY A 49 -24.13 19.67 13.51
N VAL A 50 -23.92 19.54 12.20
CA VAL A 50 -22.98 18.55 11.68
C VAL A 50 -21.63 19.01 12.23
N GLY A 51 -21.14 18.32 13.27
CA GLY A 51 -19.80 18.51 13.78
C GLY A 51 -18.85 18.16 12.63
N VAL A 52 -18.24 19.17 12.04
CA VAL A 52 -17.03 19.01 11.24
C VAL A 52 -16.00 18.47 12.22
N ALA A 53 -15.67 17.19 12.15
CA ALA A 53 -14.56 16.63 12.93
C ALA A 53 -13.35 17.52 12.64
N ASP A 54 -12.77 18.07 13.71
CA ASP A 54 -11.69 19.04 13.62
C ASP A 54 -10.49 18.32 12.99
N ALA A 55 -10.13 18.66 11.76
CA ALA A 55 -8.97 18.08 11.05
C ALA A 55 -7.67 18.26 11.87
N SER A 56 -7.63 19.24 12.78
CA SER A 56 -6.50 19.48 13.68
C SER A 56 -6.30 18.37 14.71
N ALA A 57 -7.37 17.76 15.24
CA ALA A 57 -7.27 16.68 16.23
C ALA A 57 -6.63 15.40 15.62
N ALA A 58 -6.68 15.26 14.30
CA ALA A 58 -6.15 14.12 13.59
C ALA A 58 -4.62 14.06 13.55
N CYS A 59 -3.91 15.18 13.76
CA CYS A 59 -2.45 15.29 13.69
C CYS A 59 -1.76 15.48 15.04
N GLU A 60 -2.52 15.42 16.13
CA GLU A 60 -1.96 15.58 17.47
C GLU A 60 -1.03 14.38 17.81
N PRO A 61 0.12 14.64 18.44
CA PRO A 61 1.03 13.60 18.89
C PRO A 61 0.40 12.66 19.91
N VAL A 62 0.82 11.38 19.87
CA VAL A 62 0.47 10.39 20.90
C VAL A 62 1.75 9.94 21.60
N GLY A 63 2.01 10.50 22.78
CA GLY A 63 3.30 10.31 23.47
C GLY A 63 4.47 10.84 22.65
N ALA A 64 5.45 9.99 22.34
CA ALA A 64 6.57 10.33 21.47
C ALA A 64 6.26 10.22 19.98
N ILE A 65 5.11 9.62 19.62
CA ILE A 65 4.72 9.39 18.22
C ILE A 65 4.14 10.69 17.65
N ARG A 66 4.66 11.11 16.52
CA ARG A 66 4.20 12.27 15.74
C ARG A 66 3.69 11.80 14.39
N PHE A 67 2.95 12.68 13.70
CA PHE A 67 2.28 12.32 12.44
C PHE A 67 2.52 13.36 11.35
N ILE A 68 2.60 12.89 10.12
CA ILE A 68 2.41 13.67 8.90
C ILE A 68 1.02 13.28 8.39
N CYS A 69 0.15 14.26 8.22
CA CYS A 69 -1.24 14.06 7.86
C CYS A 69 -1.51 14.43 6.39
N ASP A 70 -2.77 14.24 5.97
CA ASP A 70 -3.24 14.53 4.61
C ASP A 70 -2.55 13.71 3.51
N VAL A 71 -1.96 12.58 3.91
CA VAL A 71 -1.49 11.54 2.99
C VAL A 71 -2.59 10.52 2.73
N ILE A 72 -2.51 9.81 1.62
CA ILE A 72 -3.50 8.78 1.26
C ILE A 72 -2.90 7.41 1.45
N SER A 73 -3.42 6.66 2.43
CA SER A 73 -3.10 5.24 2.64
C SER A 73 -1.61 4.94 2.37
N PRO A 74 -0.68 5.59 3.11
CA PRO A 74 0.75 5.51 2.84
C PRO A 74 1.27 4.11 3.26
N GLU A 75 0.98 3.13 2.42
CA GLU A 75 1.22 1.72 2.72
C GLU A 75 2.71 1.41 2.76
N ASP A 76 3.47 1.99 1.83
CA ASP A 76 4.90 1.77 1.72
C ASP A 76 5.69 3.06 1.57
N LEU A 77 6.95 3.04 2.03
CA LEU A 77 7.83 4.20 2.12
C LEU A 77 9.21 3.89 1.53
N ALA A 78 9.81 4.87 0.83
CA ALA A 78 11.16 4.78 0.31
C ALA A 78 11.91 6.11 0.47
N VAL A 79 13.12 6.09 1.06
CA VAL A 79 13.98 7.29 1.19
C VAL A 79 14.63 7.60 -0.15
N VAL A 80 14.62 8.87 -0.57
CA VAL A 80 15.37 9.33 -1.73
C VAL A 80 16.81 9.65 -1.30
N PRO A 81 17.82 8.90 -1.78
CA PRO A 81 19.18 9.04 -1.33
C PRO A 81 19.74 10.46 -1.49
N ASP A 82 20.55 10.90 -0.52
CA ASP A 82 21.26 12.20 -0.50
C ASP A 82 20.31 13.42 -0.58
N THR A 83 19.06 13.27 -0.17
CA THR A 83 18.06 14.34 -0.16
C THR A 83 17.25 14.37 1.14
N ASN A 84 16.42 15.41 1.31
CA ASN A 84 15.43 15.51 2.40
C ASN A 84 14.04 15.02 1.96
N TRP A 85 13.99 14.06 1.03
CA TRP A 85 12.74 13.58 0.46
C TRP A 85 12.53 12.08 0.71
N LEU A 86 11.26 11.75 0.85
CA LEU A 86 10.75 10.39 0.99
C LEU A 86 9.56 10.22 0.05
N ILE A 87 9.45 9.05 -0.54
CA ILE A 87 8.30 8.65 -1.36
C ILE A 87 7.37 7.79 -0.52
N ALA A 88 6.08 8.06 -0.58
CA ALA A 88 5.04 7.22 0.01
C ALA A 88 4.08 6.74 -1.07
N SER A 89 3.70 5.47 -1.03
CA SER A 89 2.63 4.92 -1.85
C SER A 89 1.24 5.35 -1.33
N GLY A 90 0.19 5.06 -2.10
CA GLY A 90 -1.20 5.30 -1.71
C GLY A 90 -2.07 4.18 -2.22
N ASP A 91 -2.28 3.13 -1.41
CA ASP A 91 -3.03 1.94 -1.80
C ASP A 91 -4.51 2.04 -1.47
N GLN A 92 -5.23 2.85 -2.24
CA GLN A 92 -6.71 2.90 -2.23
C GLN A 92 -7.24 3.52 -3.52
N GLU A 93 -8.55 3.54 -3.70
CA GLU A 93 -9.21 4.27 -4.79
C GLU A 93 -8.77 5.74 -4.80
N GLY A 94 -8.38 6.25 -5.96
CA GLY A 94 -7.74 7.57 -6.10
C GLY A 94 -6.31 7.62 -5.54
N GLY A 95 -5.69 6.46 -5.43
CA GLY A 95 -4.31 6.29 -4.96
C GLY A 95 -3.30 7.06 -5.79
N ARG A 96 -2.12 7.29 -5.19
CA ARG A 96 -1.09 8.16 -5.76
C ARG A 96 0.29 7.79 -5.25
N ILE A 97 1.31 8.32 -5.89
CA ILE A 97 2.65 8.41 -5.33
C ILE A 97 2.77 9.79 -4.70
N GLN A 98 3.19 9.85 -3.45
CA GLN A 98 3.33 11.08 -2.68
C GLN A 98 4.79 11.35 -2.39
N LEU A 99 5.19 12.62 -2.44
CA LEU A 99 6.51 13.10 -2.06
C LEU A 99 6.38 13.79 -0.69
N VAL A 100 7.18 13.37 0.26
CA VAL A 100 7.16 13.85 1.65
C VAL A 100 8.48 14.51 1.96
N ASN A 101 8.44 15.75 2.44
CA ASN A 101 9.63 16.46 2.90
C ASN A 101 9.95 16.05 4.35
N VAL A 102 11.18 15.59 4.57
CA VAL A 102 11.63 15.13 5.89
C VAL A 102 11.79 16.26 6.90
N ASP A 103 12.15 17.46 6.44
CA ASP A 103 12.42 18.59 7.35
C ASP A 103 11.15 19.27 7.83
N ASP A 104 10.30 19.71 6.91
CA ASP A 104 9.08 20.46 7.21
C ASP A 104 7.84 19.57 7.41
N LYS A 105 7.99 18.25 7.18
CA LYS A 105 6.93 17.24 7.34
C LYS A 105 5.72 17.46 6.43
N SER A 106 5.90 18.17 5.32
CA SER A 106 4.86 18.37 4.31
C SER A 106 4.78 17.22 3.31
N ALA A 107 3.59 16.99 2.75
CA ALA A 107 3.37 15.99 1.70
C ALA A 107 2.73 16.62 0.47
N THR A 108 3.16 16.21 -0.71
CA THR A 108 2.62 16.65 -2.00
C THR A 108 2.42 15.46 -2.93
N VAL A 109 1.56 15.60 -3.94
CA VAL A 109 1.35 14.57 -4.96
C VAL A 109 2.49 14.60 -5.96
N LEU A 110 3.15 13.47 -6.16
CA LEU A 110 4.19 13.29 -7.16
C LEU A 110 3.65 12.65 -8.44
N PHE A 111 2.69 11.72 -8.33
CA PHE A 111 1.99 11.09 -9.45
C PHE A 111 0.61 10.57 -9.01
N PRO A 112 -0.47 10.64 -9.82
CA PRO A 112 -0.52 11.30 -11.12
C PRO A 112 -0.60 12.83 -11.01
N THR A 113 -0.06 13.53 -11.97
CA THR A 113 -0.16 14.99 -12.12
C THR A 113 -0.63 15.37 -13.51
N SER A 114 -1.15 16.59 -13.67
CA SER A 114 -1.57 17.10 -15.00
C SER A 114 -0.42 17.30 -15.99
N THR A 115 0.81 17.32 -15.49
CA THR A 115 2.04 17.55 -16.27
C THR A 115 2.98 16.36 -16.21
N ARG A 116 2.42 15.12 -16.19
CA ARG A 116 3.23 13.91 -16.17
C ARG A 116 4.16 13.82 -17.37
N THR A 117 5.36 13.29 -17.14
CA THR A 117 6.37 13.05 -18.18
C THR A 117 6.47 11.55 -18.44
N GLU A 118 6.56 11.19 -19.72
CA GLU A 118 6.63 9.80 -20.18
C GLU A 118 7.76 9.63 -21.20
N ARG A 119 8.54 8.54 -21.04
CA ARG A 119 9.59 8.14 -21.96
C ARG A 119 9.66 6.62 -21.98
N HIS A 120 8.83 5.99 -22.81
CA HIS A 120 8.73 4.53 -22.84
C HIS A 120 10.05 3.89 -23.34
N ASP A 121 10.75 3.17 -22.47
CA ASP A 121 11.89 2.33 -22.82
C ASP A 121 11.41 0.95 -23.27
N THR A 122 11.12 0.82 -24.56
CA THR A 122 10.67 -0.45 -25.15
C THR A 122 11.77 -1.50 -25.25
N THR A 123 13.02 -1.16 -24.97
CA THR A 123 14.13 -2.12 -24.92
C THR A 123 14.18 -2.79 -23.55
N ALA A 124 14.11 -1.99 -22.49
CA ALA A 124 14.07 -2.51 -21.12
C ALA A 124 12.72 -3.17 -20.81
N TYR A 125 11.60 -2.64 -21.32
CA TYR A 125 10.23 -3.13 -21.05
C TYR A 125 9.47 -3.50 -22.32
N PRO A 126 9.91 -4.53 -23.09
CA PRO A 126 9.40 -4.80 -24.44
C PRO A 126 7.95 -5.25 -24.49
N THR A 127 7.40 -5.77 -23.39
CA THR A 127 6.01 -6.27 -23.32
C THR A 127 5.05 -5.30 -22.64
N CYS A 128 5.54 -4.12 -22.22
CA CYS A 128 4.69 -3.10 -21.63
C CYS A 128 3.77 -2.46 -22.68
N PRO A 129 2.44 -2.44 -22.48
CA PRO A 129 1.50 -1.91 -23.47
C PRO A 129 1.49 -0.38 -23.58
N GLY A 130 2.18 0.32 -22.68
CA GLY A 130 2.20 1.78 -22.60
C GLY A 130 1.81 2.30 -21.22
N PRO A 131 1.82 3.62 -21.01
CA PRO A 131 1.50 4.22 -19.71
C PRO A 131 0.04 4.04 -19.34
N ILE A 132 -0.24 4.12 -18.02
CA ILE A 132 -1.59 4.26 -17.48
C ILE A 132 -2.00 5.72 -17.59
N ASP A 133 -3.23 5.99 -18.02
CA ASP A 133 -3.76 7.35 -18.15
C ASP A 133 -4.89 7.62 -17.13
N PRO A 134 -4.57 8.06 -15.90
CA PRO A 134 -5.58 8.43 -14.93
C PRO A 134 -6.47 9.59 -15.38
N GLY A 135 -6.00 10.43 -16.32
CA GLY A 135 -6.79 11.50 -16.91
C GLY A 135 -7.90 11.02 -17.85
N GLU A 136 -7.73 9.85 -18.46
CA GLU A 136 -8.75 9.16 -19.28
C GLU A 136 -9.62 8.19 -18.46
N GLY A 137 -9.40 8.10 -17.13
CA GLY A 137 -10.20 7.30 -16.23
C GLY A 137 -9.59 5.95 -15.82
N ASP A 138 -8.33 5.69 -16.17
CA ASP A 138 -7.61 4.53 -15.67
C ASP A 138 -7.38 4.68 -14.16
N GLU A 139 -7.82 3.71 -13.39
CA GLU A 139 -7.58 3.71 -11.95
C GLU A 139 -6.10 3.48 -11.67
N PHE A 140 -5.49 4.32 -10.82
CA PHE A 140 -4.13 4.16 -10.34
C PHE A 140 -4.11 3.93 -8.83
N ARG A 141 -3.49 2.83 -8.39
CA ARG A 141 -3.26 2.50 -6.97
C ARG A 141 -1.82 2.06 -6.80
N ALA A 142 -1.07 2.81 -5.99
CA ALA A 142 0.32 2.48 -5.67
C ALA A 142 0.36 1.68 -4.37
N HIS A 143 0.89 0.47 -4.42
CA HIS A 143 1.06 -0.43 -3.28
C HIS A 143 2.55 -0.48 -2.87
N GLY A 144 3.20 -1.64 -2.95
CA GLY A 144 4.62 -1.77 -2.62
C GLY A 144 5.53 -0.89 -3.50
N LEU A 145 6.57 -0.33 -2.91
CA LEU A 145 7.57 0.51 -3.56
C LEU A 145 8.95 -0.14 -3.47
N TYR A 146 9.79 0.14 -4.45
CA TYR A 146 11.24 -0.06 -4.34
C TYR A 146 11.98 1.05 -5.09
N LEU A 147 12.87 1.75 -4.39
CA LEU A 147 13.74 2.75 -5.02
C LEU A 147 15.14 2.16 -5.17
N GLU A 148 15.54 1.91 -6.41
CA GLU A 148 16.89 1.50 -6.75
C GLU A 148 17.78 2.74 -6.90
N PRO A 149 18.80 2.91 -6.03
CA PRO A 149 19.70 4.05 -6.14
C PRO A 149 20.49 4.02 -7.44
N GLY A 150 20.45 5.11 -8.20
CA GLY A 150 21.25 5.29 -9.39
C GLY A 150 22.38 6.30 -9.16
N SER A 151 23.09 6.67 -10.21
CA SER A 151 24.20 7.61 -10.14
C SER A 151 23.77 9.05 -10.46
N GLY A 152 24.43 10.01 -9.79
CA GLY A 152 24.27 11.43 -10.09
C GLY A 152 22.87 11.99 -9.78
N GLY A 153 22.17 11.45 -8.78
CA GLY A 153 20.85 11.92 -8.34
C GLY A 153 19.70 11.49 -9.25
N VAL A 154 19.92 10.47 -10.09
CA VAL A 154 18.85 9.85 -10.91
C VAL A 154 18.69 8.41 -10.47
N HIS A 155 17.50 8.04 -10.07
CA HIS A 155 17.16 6.73 -9.49
C HIS A 155 16.04 6.07 -10.27
N THR A 156 15.79 4.77 -10.04
CA THR A 156 14.65 4.05 -10.61
C THR A 156 13.66 3.69 -9.50
N LEU A 157 12.41 4.11 -9.65
CA LEU A 157 11.33 3.77 -8.73
C LEU A 157 10.44 2.71 -9.37
N TYR A 158 10.30 1.58 -8.70
CA TYR A 158 9.38 0.51 -9.03
C TYR A 158 8.17 0.58 -8.12
N VAL A 159 6.98 0.47 -8.69
CA VAL A 159 5.71 0.62 -7.98
C VAL A 159 4.80 -0.55 -8.33
N VAL A 160 4.42 -1.34 -7.34
CA VAL A 160 3.32 -2.28 -7.50
C VAL A 160 2.05 -1.50 -7.74
N HIS A 161 1.40 -1.77 -8.85
CA HIS A 161 0.20 -1.09 -9.29
C HIS A 161 -0.99 -2.04 -9.36
N HIS A 162 -2.09 -1.57 -8.79
CA HIS A 162 -3.42 -2.16 -8.92
C HIS A 162 -4.39 -1.17 -9.57
N GLY A 163 -5.55 -1.65 -10.03
CA GLY A 163 -6.60 -0.84 -10.63
C GLY A 163 -6.82 -1.19 -12.09
N PHE A 164 -6.40 -0.36 -13.00
CA PHE A 164 -6.58 -0.60 -14.45
C PHE A 164 -5.92 -1.90 -14.92
N ARG A 165 -4.74 -2.21 -14.37
CA ARG A 165 -4.02 -3.47 -14.61
C ARG A 165 -3.21 -3.87 -13.38
N GLU A 166 -2.85 -5.14 -13.27
CA GLU A 166 -1.86 -5.62 -12.32
C GLU A 166 -0.47 -5.55 -12.97
N SER A 167 0.44 -4.76 -12.39
CA SER A 167 1.77 -4.52 -12.98
C SER A 167 2.75 -3.97 -11.96
N ILE A 168 4.03 -4.01 -12.33
CA ILE A 168 5.04 -3.15 -11.73
C ILE A 168 5.22 -1.98 -12.70
N GLU A 169 4.83 -0.77 -12.30
CA GLU A 169 5.09 0.46 -13.04
C GLU A 169 6.46 0.99 -12.69
N VAL A 170 7.19 1.50 -13.69
CA VAL A 170 8.58 1.90 -13.53
C VAL A 170 8.75 3.36 -13.91
N PHE A 171 9.40 4.09 -13.01
CA PHE A 171 9.65 5.51 -13.16
C PHE A 171 11.14 5.82 -12.99
N GLU A 172 11.65 6.73 -13.78
CA GLU A 172 12.88 7.45 -13.47
C GLU A 172 12.55 8.58 -12.49
N LEU A 173 13.24 8.59 -11.35
CA LEU A 173 13.16 9.65 -10.34
C LEU A 173 14.39 10.55 -10.50
N ASP A 174 14.20 11.76 -10.94
CA ASP A 174 15.25 12.79 -11.02
C ASP A 174 15.22 13.66 -9.76
N ALA A 175 16.22 13.45 -8.90
CA ALA A 175 16.39 14.16 -7.63
C ALA A 175 17.52 15.22 -7.69
N ARG A 176 17.94 15.68 -8.86
CA ARG A 176 19.00 16.69 -9.02
C ARG A 176 18.51 18.11 -8.75
N ALA A 177 17.22 18.35 -8.85
CA ALA A 177 16.59 19.62 -8.48
C ALA A 177 16.16 19.60 -7.00
N ASP A 178 15.82 20.78 -6.46
CA ASP A 178 15.35 20.90 -5.07
C ASP A 178 14.10 20.05 -4.80
N THR A 179 13.27 19.83 -5.79
CA THR A 179 12.10 18.94 -5.72
C THR A 179 12.25 17.82 -6.75
N PRO A 180 12.25 16.55 -6.34
CA PRO A 180 12.29 15.42 -7.23
C PRO A 180 11.13 15.38 -8.23
N ALA A 181 11.39 14.83 -9.42
CA ALA A 181 10.38 14.67 -10.46
C ALA A 181 10.37 13.22 -10.99
N LEU A 182 9.18 12.73 -11.40
CA LEU A 182 9.02 11.42 -12.01
C LEU A 182 8.83 11.51 -13.52
N THR A 183 9.50 10.61 -14.23
CA THR A 183 9.22 10.28 -15.63
C THR A 183 8.85 8.80 -15.71
N TRP A 184 7.65 8.46 -16.17
CA TRP A 184 7.28 7.08 -16.42
C TRP A 184 8.11 6.51 -17.57
N ILE A 185 8.71 5.30 -17.37
CA ILE A 185 9.61 4.72 -18.37
C ILE A 185 9.20 3.33 -18.84
N GLY A 186 8.28 2.66 -18.15
CA GLY A 186 7.82 1.33 -18.55
C GLY A 186 7.03 0.59 -17.52
N CYS A 187 6.75 -0.68 -17.81
CA CYS A 187 6.05 -1.56 -16.89
C CYS A 187 6.36 -3.05 -17.14
N ALA A 188 6.21 -3.86 -16.10
CA ALA A 188 6.16 -5.31 -16.20
C ALA A 188 4.77 -5.81 -15.77
N VAL A 189 3.93 -6.16 -16.74
CA VAL A 189 2.55 -6.61 -16.51
C VAL A 189 2.54 -7.99 -15.89
N ALA A 190 1.72 -8.20 -14.85
CA ALA A 190 1.57 -9.49 -14.19
C ALA A 190 0.87 -10.50 -15.10
N PRO A 191 1.30 -11.76 -15.11
CA PRO A 191 0.53 -12.83 -15.78
C PRO A 191 -0.68 -13.21 -14.93
N GLU A 192 -1.81 -13.54 -15.56
CA GLU A 192 -2.96 -14.07 -14.83
C GLU A 192 -2.65 -15.45 -14.20
N PRO A 193 -3.01 -15.74 -12.94
CA PRO A 193 -3.81 -14.93 -12.01
C PRO A 193 -2.96 -14.16 -10.97
N VAL A 194 -1.72 -13.82 -11.27
CA VAL A 194 -0.78 -13.17 -10.35
C VAL A 194 -1.27 -11.78 -9.96
N GLY A 195 -1.18 -11.44 -8.68
CA GLY A 195 -1.41 -10.11 -8.14
C GLY A 195 -0.29 -9.78 -7.17
N PHE A 196 0.48 -8.74 -7.46
CA PHE A 196 1.67 -8.40 -6.70
C PHE A 196 1.33 -7.64 -5.41
N ASN A 197 2.26 -7.68 -4.44
CA ASN A 197 2.18 -6.92 -3.20
C ASN A 197 3.45 -6.08 -3.01
N SER A 198 4.63 -6.69 -3.11
CA SER A 198 5.91 -6.01 -2.94
C SER A 198 6.85 -6.34 -4.10
N VAL A 199 7.83 -5.47 -4.35
CA VAL A 199 8.81 -5.59 -5.43
C VAL A 199 10.19 -5.17 -4.95
N VAL A 200 11.23 -5.79 -5.51
CA VAL A 200 12.63 -5.34 -5.43
C VAL A 200 13.29 -5.43 -6.81
N ALA A 201 14.28 -4.57 -7.06
CA ALA A 201 15.13 -4.67 -8.25
C ALA A 201 16.24 -5.70 -8.04
N LEU A 202 16.65 -6.33 -9.12
CA LEU A 202 17.79 -7.25 -9.14
C LEU A 202 19.06 -6.53 -9.60
N PRO A 203 20.22 -6.81 -9.01
CA PRO A 203 21.49 -6.37 -9.57
C PRO A 203 21.65 -6.89 -11.02
N GLY A 204 21.78 -5.99 -11.99
CA GLY A 204 22.02 -6.35 -13.39
C GLY A 204 20.78 -6.64 -14.22
N GLU A 205 19.69 -5.90 -13.99
CA GLU A 205 18.44 -5.90 -14.74
C GLU A 205 17.48 -7.06 -14.40
N GLY A 206 16.32 -6.72 -13.91
CA GLY A 206 15.25 -7.62 -13.55
C GLY A 206 14.55 -7.19 -12.27
N LEU A 207 13.47 -7.89 -11.95
CA LEU A 207 12.63 -7.62 -10.79
C LEU A 207 12.31 -8.92 -10.07
N VAL A 208 12.10 -8.83 -8.77
CA VAL A 208 11.45 -9.89 -7.99
C VAL A 208 10.23 -9.28 -7.30
N ALA A 209 9.10 -9.97 -7.33
CA ALA A 209 7.87 -9.52 -6.71
C ALA A 209 7.16 -10.66 -5.99
N THR A 210 6.48 -10.34 -4.90
CA THR A 210 5.65 -11.28 -4.15
C THR A 210 4.23 -11.28 -4.66
N SER A 211 3.60 -12.45 -4.66
CA SER A 211 2.18 -12.61 -4.98
C SER A 211 1.44 -13.36 -3.87
N PRO A 212 0.77 -12.65 -2.94
CA PRO A 212 -0.10 -13.29 -1.96
C PRO A 212 -1.25 -14.09 -2.60
N ARG A 213 -1.67 -13.69 -3.80
CA ARG A 213 -2.77 -14.35 -4.53
C ARG A 213 -2.41 -15.77 -4.97
N THR A 214 -1.17 -16.00 -5.41
CA THR A 214 -0.69 -17.33 -5.82
C THR A 214 0.12 -18.03 -4.74
N GLY A 215 0.56 -17.31 -3.71
CA GLY A 215 1.38 -17.84 -2.62
C GLY A 215 2.87 -17.96 -2.95
N ASP A 216 3.33 -17.33 -4.04
CA ASP A 216 4.65 -17.48 -4.60
C ASP A 216 5.40 -16.15 -4.73
N VAL A 217 6.72 -16.24 -4.94
CA VAL A 217 7.60 -15.14 -5.38
C VAL A 217 7.92 -15.32 -6.86
N TRP A 218 7.89 -14.24 -7.61
CA TRP A 218 8.07 -14.20 -9.06
C TRP A 218 9.27 -13.35 -9.45
N GLU A 219 10.06 -13.82 -10.38
CA GLU A 219 11.21 -13.12 -10.96
C GLU A 219 10.93 -12.78 -12.42
N TRP A 220 11.23 -11.53 -12.83
CA TRP A 220 11.02 -11.03 -14.18
C TRP A 220 12.32 -10.55 -14.82
N HIS A 221 12.45 -10.84 -16.09
CA HIS A 221 13.48 -10.29 -16.98
C HIS A 221 12.89 -9.92 -18.34
N ALA A 222 13.41 -8.87 -18.97
CA ALA A 222 12.93 -8.37 -20.27
C ALA A 222 12.85 -9.46 -21.36
N GLY A 223 13.79 -10.41 -21.38
CA GLY A 223 13.88 -11.47 -22.40
C GLY A 223 13.02 -12.70 -22.14
N SER A 224 12.65 -12.99 -20.89
CA SER A 224 11.93 -14.21 -20.49
C SER A 224 10.57 -13.97 -19.85
N GLY A 225 10.27 -12.72 -19.46
CA GLY A 225 9.07 -12.41 -18.68
C GLY A 225 9.14 -12.95 -17.25
N TRP A 226 7.97 -13.20 -16.67
CA TRP A 226 7.83 -13.67 -15.29
C TRP A 226 8.05 -15.18 -15.17
N THR A 227 8.81 -15.60 -14.17
CA THR A 227 9.02 -17.00 -13.77
C THR A 227 8.93 -17.13 -12.26
N GLN A 228 8.41 -18.24 -11.77
CA GLN A 228 8.32 -18.50 -10.33
C GLN A 228 9.72 -18.76 -9.74
N VAL A 229 10.02 -18.13 -8.60
CA VAL A 229 11.28 -18.36 -7.86
C VAL A 229 11.24 -19.74 -7.22
N PRO A 230 12.21 -20.63 -7.49
CA PRO A 230 12.25 -21.97 -6.90
C PRO A 230 12.23 -21.94 -5.37
N GLY A 231 11.36 -22.74 -4.75
CA GLY A 231 11.26 -22.89 -3.31
C GLY A 231 10.49 -21.75 -2.60
N SER A 232 9.79 -20.89 -3.33
CA SER A 232 8.97 -19.82 -2.76
C SER A 232 7.54 -20.23 -2.39
N ASP A 233 7.11 -21.42 -2.75
CA ASP A 233 5.74 -21.94 -2.68
C ASP A 233 5.15 -22.10 -1.27
N ASP A 234 5.94 -21.99 -0.21
CA ASP A 234 5.50 -22.07 1.20
C ASP A 234 5.89 -20.83 2.02
N THR A 235 6.17 -19.71 1.38
CA THR A 235 6.60 -18.48 2.06
C THR A 235 5.43 -17.68 2.63
N ALA A 236 4.21 -17.89 2.15
CA ALA A 236 3.01 -17.08 2.45
C ALA A 236 3.26 -15.58 2.20
N PRO A 237 3.75 -15.20 1.00
CA PRO A 237 4.49 -13.99 0.75
C PRO A 237 3.60 -12.74 0.84
N ASN A 238 4.18 -11.67 1.41
CA ASN A 238 3.65 -10.32 1.43
C ASN A 238 4.79 -9.36 1.08
N GLY A 239 5.44 -8.72 2.04
CA GLY A 239 6.60 -7.86 1.80
C GLY A 239 7.85 -8.62 1.34
N LEU A 240 8.76 -7.90 0.68
CA LEU A 240 9.96 -8.45 0.09
C LEU A 240 11.15 -7.50 0.29
N GLU A 241 12.32 -8.09 0.55
CA GLU A 241 13.60 -7.38 0.53
C GLU A 241 14.69 -8.28 -0.08
N ILE A 242 15.80 -7.69 -0.48
CA ILE A 242 16.89 -8.40 -1.15
C ILE A 242 18.25 -8.03 -0.55
N SER A 243 19.18 -8.99 -0.46
CA SER A 243 20.56 -8.69 -0.10
C SER A 243 21.25 -7.87 -1.20
N SER A 244 22.22 -7.03 -0.82
CA SER A 244 22.93 -6.15 -1.75
C SER A 244 23.63 -6.88 -2.91
N ASP A 245 23.99 -8.16 -2.71
CA ASP A 245 24.58 -9.03 -3.74
C ASP A 245 23.55 -9.80 -4.57
N GLY A 246 22.25 -9.62 -4.29
CA GLY A 246 21.14 -10.25 -5.00
C GLY A 246 20.99 -11.75 -4.78
N ARG A 247 21.73 -12.34 -3.82
CA ARG A 247 21.72 -13.80 -3.59
C ARG A 247 20.68 -14.27 -2.60
N TRP A 248 20.16 -13.40 -1.77
CA TRP A 248 19.17 -13.71 -0.75
C TRP A 248 17.93 -12.84 -0.88
N LEU A 249 16.79 -13.48 -0.88
CA LEU A 249 15.49 -12.84 -0.74
C LEU A 249 15.00 -13.01 0.70
N TYR A 250 14.45 -11.94 1.27
CA TYR A 250 13.79 -11.94 2.57
C TYR A 250 12.31 -11.72 2.32
N VAL A 251 11.49 -12.71 2.67
CA VAL A 251 10.05 -12.72 2.37
C VAL A 251 9.27 -12.63 3.66
N ALA A 252 8.48 -11.59 3.82
CA ALA A 252 7.52 -11.47 4.90
C ALA A 252 6.37 -12.45 4.68
N GLY A 253 6.19 -13.40 5.57
CA GLY A 253 5.09 -14.36 5.57
C GLY A 253 3.97 -13.88 6.48
N PHE A 254 3.13 -12.97 5.99
CA PHE A 254 2.10 -12.29 6.76
C PHE A 254 1.14 -13.26 7.48
N ALA A 255 0.60 -14.23 6.75
CA ALA A 255 -0.37 -15.16 7.30
C ALA A 255 0.22 -16.09 8.40
N GLU A 256 1.54 -16.29 8.39
CA GLU A 256 2.23 -17.25 9.27
C GLU A 256 3.13 -16.58 10.30
N ALA A 257 3.15 -15.25 10.39
CA ALA A 257 3.97 -14.46 11.30
C ALA A 257 5.45 -14.88 11.26
N LYS A 258 6.03 -14.90 10.08
CA LYS A 258 7.41 -15.33 9.85
C LYS A 258 8.12 -14.44 8.84
N VAL A 259 9.45 -14.48 8.86
CA VAL A 259 10.29 -14.02 7.74
C VAL A 259 11.10 -15.20 7.25
N THR A 260 11.10 -15.41 5.94
CA THR A 260 11.87 -16.46 5.27
C THR A 260 13.03 -15.85 4.53
N ARG A 261 14.27 -16.26 4.81
CA ARG A 261 15.45 -16.01 3.98
C ARG A 261 15.56 -17.13 2.96
N LEU A 262 15.49 -16.81 1.68
CA LEU A 262 15.46 -17.75 0.55
C LEU A 262 16.65 -17.47 -0.36
N SER A 263 17.47 -18.48 -0.69
CA SER A 263 18.56 -18.31 -1.64
C SER A 263 18.05 -18.21 -3.07
N ARG A 264 18.61 -17.27 -3.83
CA ARG A 264 18.31 -17.08 -5.26
C ARG A 264 19.42 -17.70 -6.13
N GLY A 265 19.03 -18.42 -7.18
CA GLY A 265 19.96 -19.02 -8.15
C GLY A 265 20.83 -20.17 -7.62
N GLN A 266 20.55 -20.71 -6.44
CA GLN A 266 21.30 -21.83 -5.86
C GLN A 266 20.53 -23.15 -6.00
N THR A 267 21.28 -24.26 -6.17
CA THR A 267 20.73 -25.61 -6.18
C THR A 267 21.58 -26.52 -5.29
N PRO A 268 21.05 -27.12 -4.20
CA PRO A 268 19.65 -26.96 -3.75
C PRO A 268 19.37 -25.56 -3.20
N VAL A 269 18.11 -25.16 -3.26
CA VAL A 269 17.64 -23.92 -2.63
C VAL A 269 17.86 -23.99 -1.13
N GLN A 270 18.43 -22.94 -0.55
CA GLN A 270 18.59 -22.79 0.90
C GLN A 270 17.46 -21.93 1.43
N LYS A 271 16.88 -22.33 2.54
CA LYS A 271 15.78 -21.65 3.19
C LYS A 271 15.95 -21.65 4.69
N GLU A 272 15.85 -20.47 5.31
CA GLU A 272 15.86 -20.26 6.74
C GLU A 272 14.65 -19.45 7.17
N VAL A 273 14.09 -19.71 8.33
CA VAL A 273 12.85 -19.09 8.79
C VAL A 273 13.01 -18.60 10.20
N VAL A 274 12.59 -17.37 10.45
CA VAL A 274 12.41 -16.80 11.78
C VAL A 274 10.95 -16.44 12.01
N ARG A 275 10.40 -16.70 13.20
CA ARG A 275 9.05 -16.33 13.59
C ARG A 275 9.04 -15.02 14.36
N LEU A 276 7.97 -14.24 14.14
CA LEU A 276 7.71 -13.00 14.84
C LEU A 276 6.47 -13.11 15.72
N ASP A 277 6.34 -12.22 16.71
CA ASP A 277 5.15 -12.14 17.57
C ASP A 277 4.00 -11.33 16.92
N PHE A 278 4.20 -10.88 15.69
CA PHE A 278 3.24 -10.14 14.88
C PHE A 278 3.32 -10.60 13.42
N ARG A 279 2.38 -10.19 12.60
CA ARG A 279 2.32 -10.52 11.18
C ARG A 279 3.12 -9.49 10.37
N PRO A 280 4.34 -9.80 9.88
CA PRO A 280 5.12 -8.86 9.10
C PRO A 280 4.43 -8.57 7.77
N ASP A 281 4.26 -7.29 7.47
CA ASP A 281 3.71 -6.78 6.22
C ASP A 281 4.87 -6.49 5.26
N ASN A 282 5.46 -5.30 5.31
CA ASN A 282 6.65 -4.99 4.50
C ASN A 282 7.96 -5.17 5.28
N LEU A 283 9.02 -5.37 4.51
CA LEU A 283 10.41 -5.41 4.97
C LEU A 283 11.17 -4.26 4.32
N ARG A 284 12.09 -3.62 5.08
CA ARG A 284 12.98 -2.59 4.53
C ARG A 284 14.39 -2.75 5.09
N MET A 285 15.36 -2.85 4.20
CA MET A 285 16.78 -2.87 4.56
C MET A 285 17.23 -1.48 4.98
N SER A 286 18.01 -1.39 6.07
CA SER A 286 18.72 -0.16 6.41
C SER A 286 19.72 0.23 5.31
N VAL A 287 20.02 1.51 5.19
CA VAL A 287 20.93 2.04 4.14
C VAL A 287 22.30 1.35 4.16
N ASP A 288 22.80 0.98 5.33
CA ASP A 288 24.09 0.27 5.49
C ASP A 288 23.99 -1.26 5.31
N GLY A 289 22.77 -1.79 5.09
CA GLY A 289 22.51 -3.20 4.89
C GLY A 289 22.62 -4.07 6.16
N SER A 290 22.74 -3.45 7.34
CA SER A 290 22.97 -4.18 8.60
C SER A 290 21.69 -4.65 9.29
N VAL A 291 20.53 -4.08 8.95
CA VAL A 291 19.25 -4.36 9.59
C VAL A 291 18.14 -4.42 8.57
N ILE A 292 17.25 -5.41 8.73
CA ILE A 292 15.94 -5.42 8.07
C ILE A 292 14.89 -4.98 9.09
N PHE A 293 14.17 -3.90 8.82
CA PHE A 293 13.00 -3.50 9.56
C PHE A 293 11.79 -4.27 9.05
N ALA A 294 11.12 -5.01 9.94
CA ALA A 294 9.86 -5.67 9.67
C ALA A 294 8.76 -4.93 10.43
N ALA A 295 7.71 -4.49 9.75
CA ALA A 295 6.57 -3.84 10.37
C ALA A 295 5.29 -4.64 10.12
N GLY A 296 4.30 -4.51 11.00
CA GLY A 296 3.02 -5.17 10.78
C GLY A 296 2.09 -5.17 11.99
N PRO A 297 0.83 -5.59 11.78
CA PRO A 297 -0.16 -5.74 12.83
C PRO A 297 0.13 -6.94 13.74
N GLY A 298 -0.15 -6.76 15.02
CA GLY A 298 -0.10 -7.80 16.03
C GLY A 298 -1.24 -7.67 17.03
N ASN A 299 -1.14 -8.43 18.11
CA ASN A 299 -2.11 -8.38 19.21
C ASN A 299 -1.41 -8.55 20.54
N ILE A 300 -1.84 -7.80 21.54
CA ILE A 300 -1.48 -8.03 22.93
C ILE A 300 -2.70 -8.49 23.74
N GLN A 301 -2.50 -9.48 24.62
CA GLN A 301 -3.50 -9.89 25.58
C GLN A 301 -3.47 -8.96 26.79
N THR A 302 -4.63 -8.43 27.15
CA THR A 302 -4.75 -7.59 28.34
C THR A 302 -5.04 -8.43 29.59
N PRO A 303 -4.80 -7.91 30.81
CA PRO A 303 -5.16 -8.62 32.06
C PRO A 303 -6.65 -8.94 32.20
N ARG A 304 -7.52 -8.37 31.36
CA ARG A 304 -8.97 -8.62 31.35
C ARG A 304 -9.38 -9.65 30.30
N ASP A 305 -8.42 -10.44 29.78
CA ASP A 305 -8.63 -11.44 28.72
C ASP A 305 -9.24 -10.87 27.43
N THR A 306 -8.93 -9.62 27.13
CA THR A 306 -9.29 -8.97 25.86
C THR A 306 -8.04 -8.80 24.99
N SER A 307 -8.19 -9.02 23.68
CA SER A 307 -7.13 -8.79 22.71
C SER A 307 -7.18 -7.33 22.21
N VAL A 308 -6.04 -6.66 22.17
CA VAL A 308 -5.87 -5.32 21.62
C VAL A 308 -4.95 -5.39 20.42
N GLU A 309 -5.42 -4.89 19.28
CA GLU A 309 -4.60 -4.83 18.06
C GLU A 309 -3.49 -3.80 18.21
N THR A 310 -2.32 -4.12 17.68
CA THR A 310 -1.11 -3.30 17.79
C THR A 310 -0.40 -3.11 16.46
N SER A 311 0.27 -1.97 16.31
CA SER A 311 1.32 -1.73 15.33
C SER A 311 2.65 -2.17 15.92
N ASN A 312 3.47 -2.88 15.17
CA ASN A 312 4.73 -3.44 15.65
C ASN A 312 5.86 -3.18 14.64
N VAL A 313 7.07 -3.04 15.17
CA VAL A 313 8.31 -3.04 14.40
C VAL A 313 9.35 -3.90 15.09
N ALA A 314 10.07 -4.69 14.31
CA ALA A 314 11.25 -5.43 14.75
C ALA A 314 12.43 -5.15 13.82
N ALA A 315 13.63 -5.14 14.38
CA ALA A 315 14.89 -5.21 13.64
C ALA A 315 15.31 -6.68 13.52
N ILE A 316 15.68 -7.08 12.33
CA ILE A 316 16.15 -8.43 12.01
C ILE A 316 17.56 -8.30 11.44
N ASP A 317 18.51 -9.02 12.00
CA ASP A 317 19.86 -9.16 11.43
C ASP A 317 19.76 -10.01 10.15
N PRO A 318 20.19 -9.52 8.98
CA PRO A 318 19.99 -10.23 7.71
C PRO A 318 20.83 -11.51 7.59
N GLU A 319 21.92 -11.65 8.35
CA GLU A 319 22.79 -12.83 8.28
C GLU A 319 22.37 -13.91 9.27
N THR A 320 22.07 -13.53 10.51
CA THR A 320 21.77 -14.46 11.61
C THR A 320 20.28 -14.68 11.85
N LEU A 321 19.41 -13.84 11.26
CA LEU A 321 17.97 -13.76 11.50
C LEU A 321 17.61 -13.52 12.98
N GLN A 322 18.52 -12.94 13.77
CA GLN A 322 18.20 -12.51 15.13
C GLN A 322 17.21 -11.36 15.10
N VAL A 323 16.14 -11.49 15.90
CA VAL A 323 15.05 -10.51 15.98
C VAL A 323 15.18 -9.69 17.26
N ARG A 324 15.08 -8.37 17.12
CA ARG A 324 15.00 -7.43 18.24
C ARG A 324 13.76 -6.55 18.08
N PRO A 325 12.78 -6.60 19.00
CA PRO A 325 11.64 -5.68 18.99
C PRO A 325 12.12 -4.22 19.11
N ILE A 326 11.50 -3.32 18.33
CA ILE A 326 11.79 -1.88 18.36
C ILE A 326 10.58 -1.10 18.86
N PHE A 327 9.38 -1.46 18.39
CA PHE A 327 8.17 -0.69 18.64
C PHE A 327 6.97 -1.61 18.77
N GLN A 328 6.12 -1.32 19.75
CA GLN A 328 4.79 -1.92 19.88
C GLN A 328 3.85 -0.90 20.51
N HIS A 329 2.75 -0.59 19.84
CA HIS A 329 1.75 0.35 20.34
C HIS A 329 0.35 -0.10 19.90
N PRO A 330 -0.69 0.02 20.76
CA PRO A 330 -2.08 -0.15 20.33
C PRO A 330 -2.41 0.70 19.12
N PHE A 331 -3.38 0.28 18.30
CA PHE A 331 -3.81 1.09 17.15
C PHE A 331 -4.19 2.50 17.59
N ILE A 332 -3.81 3.47 16.79
CA ILE A 332 -4.12 4.88 16.97
C ILE A 332 -5.16 5.26 15.93
N GLU A 333 -6.17 6.03 16.31
CA GLU A 333 -7.19 6.53 15.39
C GLU A 333 -6.54 7.27 14.22
N GLY A 334 -6.88 6.90 12.97
CA GLY A 334 -6.29 7.43 11.74
C GLY A 334 -4.90 6.89 11.39
N PHE A 335 -4.33 6.02 12.24
CA PHE A 335 -3.14 5.21 11.98
C PHE A 335 -3.34 3.83 12.62
N ALA A 336 -3.96 2.90 11.87
CA ALA A 336 -4.36 1.61 12.44
C ALA A 336 -3.18 0.65 12.57
N ALA A 337 -2.80 0.01 11.48
CA ALA A 337 -1.70 -0.96 11.46
C ALA A 337 -0.48 -0.35 10.77
N SER A 338 0.71 -0.48 11.37
CA SER A 338 1.95 -0.26 10.63
C SER A 338 2.07 -1.33 9.53
N THR A 339 2.46 -0.91 8.32
CA THR A 339 2.73 -1.81 7.19
C THR A 339 4.20 -1.81 6.82
N THR A 340 4.85 -0.67 6.89
CA THR A 340 6.28 -0.52 6.62
C THR A 340 6.96 0.27 7.73
N ALA A 341 8.26 0.06 7.90
CA ALA A 341 9.12 0.84 8.80
C ALA A 341 10.45 1.12 8.11
N ILE A 342 10.86 2.39 8.12
CA ILE A 342 12.16 2.82 7.60
C ILE A 342 12.86 3.73 8.60
N GLN A 343 14.17 3.75 8.56
CA GLN A 343 14.97 4.71 9.31
C GLN A 343 15.22 5.96 8.47
N VAL A 344 14.96 7.13 9.05
CA VAL A 344 15.24 8.45 8.45
C VAL A 344 15.99 9.28 9.49
N GLY A 345 17.30 9.43 9.33
CA GLY A 345 18.13 10.04 10.36
C GLY A 345 18.05 9.30 11.69
N ASP A 346 17.66 10.02 12.74
CA ASP A 346 17.48 9.51 14.10
C ASP A 346 16.04 9.07 14.40
N GLU A 347 15.20 8.94 13.38
CA GLU A 347 13.78 8.59 13.52
C GLU A 347 13.46 7.28 12.80
N ILE A 348 12.46 6.54 13.33
CA ILE A 348 11.75 5.48 12.62
C ILE A 348 10.45 6.06 12.08
N TRP A 349 10.20 5.84 10.80
CA TRP A 349 8.99 6.26 10.10
C TRP A 349 8.17 5.05 9.70
N LEU A 350 6.86 5.13 9.91
CA LEU A 350 5.92 4.04 9.69
C LEU A 350 4.86 4.42 8.67
N GLY A 351 4.63 3.53 7.70
CA GLY A 351 3.47 3.56 6.82
C GLY A 351 2.27 2.82 7.40
N THR A 352 1.11 3.00 6.77
CA THR A 352 -0.14 2.30 7.10
C THR A 352 -1.04 2.16 5.88
N PHE A 353 -1.72 1.03 5.73
CA PHE A 353 -2.72 0.84 4.66
C PHE A 353 -4.13 1.30 5.04
N ARG A 354 -4.35 1.63 6.32
CA ARG A 354 -5.65 2.11 6.84
C ARG A 354 -5.45 3.40 7.60
N GLY A 355 -5.41 4.49 6.89
CA GLY A 355 -5.27 5.80 7.50
C GLY A 355 -4.76 6.85 6.53
N ALA A 356 -4.71 8.07 7.03
CA ALA A 356 -4.27 9.25 6.28
C ALA A 356 -3.04 9.90 6.92
N ARG A 357 -2.14 9.07 7.50
CA ARG A 357 -0.99 9.56 8.27
C ARG A 357 0.23 8.67 8.06
N ILE A 358 1.40 9.28 8.05
CA ILE A 358 2.67 8.62 8.31
C ILE A 358 3.01 8.90 9.78
N ALA A 359 3.36 7.88 10.55
CA ALA A 359 3.82 8.06 11.92
C ALA A 359 5.36 8.11 11.95
N TYR A 360 5.93 8.87 12.90
CA TYR A 360 7.37 8.86 13.14
C TYR A 360 7.69 9.12 14.62
N PHE A 361 8.83 8.57 15.07
CA PHE A 361 9.29 8.70 16.44
C PHE A 361 10.82 8.54 16.51
N PRO A 362 11.51 9.13 17.53
CA PRO A 362 12.95 9.02 17.66
C PRO A 362 13.39 7.58 17.99
N ILE A 363 14.57 7.19 17.52
CA ILE A 363 15.24 5.94 17.90
C ILE A 363 15.82 6.15 19.31
N GLU A 364 15.44 5.25 20.26
CA GLU A 364 16.00 5.21 21.62
C GLU A 364 17.30 4.40 21.71
#